data_3d48062f3880e805b064ec263fdb23ce
#
_entry.id   3d48062f3880e805b064ec263fdb23ce
#
_cell.length_a   1.000
_cell.length_b   1.000
_cell.length_c   1.000
_cell.angle_alpha   90.00
_cell.angle_beta   90.00
_cell.angle_gamma   90.00
#
_symmetry.space_group_name_H-M   'P 1'
#
loop_
_entity.id
_entity.type
_entity.pdbx_description
1 polymer ?
#
loop_
_entity_poly.entity_id
_entity_poly.type
_entity_poly.pdbx_seq_one_letter_code
_entity_poly.pdbx_strand_id
1 'polypeptide(L)'
;YGPAFVDVSEMPAAMLANTIREDRIDILVDLSGFTNRNRLCTFAAHPAPIQIQAWGYVLGTHSPAIDVVFADPIVATPEIRAQLRERIVELPSLLGYMPRPDLPPPSPLPCLTEGRVVFSVFQRAMKISPANIEDWVAILARVPESIIRFKGGDYHPATRTRIADLFGAYRSRITFDYNTDHHEHMLWYQNVDLALDTSPQAGGVSTLEALDRGVPTITWLGPRMIQRSSGSFMTLVGFAEECVAHSRQEYIDKAVALVTTNRDRLAEMRATAQQRMQNSPIMKGYVEAVEKAYRMLWREYCQSVNATEKRQDSNTKLM
;
A
#
# COMPACT_ATOMS: atom_id res chain seq x y z
N TYR A 1 -7.68 -19.24 12.92
CA TYR A 1 -8.86 -18.81 12.19
C TYR A 1 -10.10 -19.26 12.96
N GLY A 2 -11.18 -18.46 12.95
CA GLY A 2 -12.43 -18.76 13.64
C GLY A 2 -13.31 -19.79 12.89
N PRO A 3 -14.44 -20.20 13.45
CA PRO A 3 -15.34 -21.21 12.85
C PRO A 3 -15.94 -20.77 11.51
N ALA A 4 -15.89 -19.49 11.18
CA ALA A 4 -16.33 -18.96 9.89
C ALA A 4 -15.27 -19.02 8.77
N PHE A 5 -14.05 -19.51 9.07
CA PHE A 5 -13.01 -19.68 8.07
C PHE A 5 -13.25 -20.97 7.26
N VAL A 6 -13.32 -20.83 5.95
CA VAL A 6 -13.40 -21.94 5.00
C VAL A 6 -12.19 -21.91 4.08
N ASP A 7 -11.39 -22.98 4.06
CA ASP A 7 -10.31 -23.11 3.09
C ASP A 7 -10.88 -23.47 1.71
N VAL A 8 -10.72 -22.54 0.78
CA VAL A 8 -11.21 -22.68 -0.60
C VAL A 8 -10.06 -22.74 -1.61
N SER A 9 -8.82 -22.95 -1.15
CA SER A 9 -7.62 -22.87 -1.98
C SER A 9 -7.65 -23.79 -3.20
N GLU A 10 -8.19 -25.00 -3.04
CA GLU A 10 -8.29 -26.00 -4.10
C GLU A 10 -9.68 -26.07 -4.76
N MET A 11 -10.61 -25.19 -4.33
CA MET A 11 -12.00 -25.23 -4.85
C MET A 11 -12.07 -24.61 -6.25
N PRO A 12 -12.68 -25.28 -7.25
CA PRO A 12 -12.94 -24.71 -8.57
C PRO A 12 -13.83 -23.46 -8.49
N ALA A 13 -13.63 -22.50 -9.41
CA ALA A 13 -14.32 -21.21 -9.38
C ALA A 13 -15.85 -21.33 -9.37
N ALA A 14 -16.42 -22.24 -10.17
CA ALA A 14 -17.87 -22.45 -10.22
C ALA A 14 -18.42 -23.05 -8.91
N MET A 15 -17.69 -23.98 -8.30
CA MET A 15 -18.07 -24.57 -7.03
C MET A 15 -18.03 -23.51 -5.92
N LEU A 16 -16.95 -22.72 -5.86
CA LEU A 16 -16.85 -21.63 -4.90
C LEU A 16 -17.96 -20.60 -5.06
N ALA A 17 -18.32 -20.25 -6.30
CA ALA A 17 -19.44 -19.34 -6.56
C ALA A 17 -20.77 -19.89 -6.03
N ASN A 18 -21.02 -21.19 -6.15
CA ASN A 18 -22.22 -21.83 -5.60
C ASN A 18 -22.20 -21.84 -4.07
N THR A 19 -21.08 -22.20 -3.45
CA THR A 19 -20.92 -22.15 -1.98
C THR A 19 -21.21 -20.75 -1.43
N ILE A 20 -20.67 -19.68 -2.08
CA ILE A 20 -20.93 -18.30 -1.66
C ILE A 20 -22.41 -17.95 -1.73
N ARG A 21 -23.15 -18.44 -2.76
CA ARG A 21 -24.60 -18.24 -2.89
C ARG A 21 -25.37 -19.00 -1.81
N GLU A 22 -24.99 -20.25 -1.54
CA GLU A 22 -25.61 -21.08 -0.50
C GLU A 22 -25.44 -20.47 0.88
N ASP A 23 -24.25 -19.89 1.14
CA ASP A 23 -23.94 -19.16 2.38
C ASP A 23 -24.64 -17.79 2.45
N ARG A 24 -25.31 -17.34 1.37
CA ARG A 24 -26.04 -16.07 1.27
C ARG A 24 -25.17 -14.87 1.64
N ILE A 25 -23.97 -14.81 1.08
CA ILE A 25 -23.05 -13.68 1.31
C ILE A 25 -23.61 -12.43 0.65
N ASP A 26 -23.84 -11.38 1.44
CA ASP A 26 -24.38 -10.09 0.97
C ASP A 26 -23.30 -9.24 0.28
N ILE A 27 -22.10 -9.22 0.85
CA ILE A 27 -20.96 -8.44 0.37
C ILE A 27 -19.75 -9.36 0.25
N LEU A 28 -19.22 -9.51 -0.95
CA LEU A 28 -18.02 -10.27 -1.24
C LEU A 28 -16.86 -9.33 -1.50
N VAL A 29 -15.73 -9.53 -0.79
CA VAL A 29 -14.56 -8.66 -0.90
C VAL A 29 -13.40 -9.40 -1.54
N ASP A 30 -12.89 -8.89 -2.66
CA ASP A 30 -11.65 -9.33 -3.28
C ASP A 30 -10.44 -8.63 -2.66
N LEU A 31 -9.47 -9.42 -2.22
CA LEU A 31 -8.20 -8.92 -1.65
C LEU A 31 -7.02 -9.14 -2.59
N SER A 32 -7.23 -9.77 -3.73
CA SER A 32 -6.15 -10.28 -4.58
C SER A 32 -5.99 -9.55 -5.91
N GLY A 33 -7.10 -9.07 -6.51
CA GLY A 33 -7.08 -8.51 -7.85
C GLY A 33 -6.41 -9.48 -8.84
N PHE A 34 -5.44 -9.00 -9.61
CA PHE A 34 -4.68 -9.81 -10.57
C PHE A 34 -3.43 -10.49 -9.99
N THR A 35 -3.28 -10.56 -8.69
CA THR A 35 -2.14 -11.28 -8.09
C THR A 35 -2.27 -12.79 -8.27
N ASN A 36 -1.18 -13.53 -8.01
CA ASN A 36 -1.18 -14.99 -8.14
C ASN A 36 -2.26 -15.64 -7.25
N ARG A 37 -2.89 -16.71 -7.77
CA ARG A 37 -4.00 -17.44 -7.11
C ARG A 37 -5.25 -16.57 -6.85
N ASN A 38 -5.46 -15.50 -7.62
CA ASN A 38 -6.69 -14.72 -7.53
C ASN A 38 -7.95 -15.53 -7.83
N ARG A 39 -9.09 -15.00 -7.46
CA ARG A 39 -10.41 -15.63 -7.62
C ARG A 39 -11.36 -14.84 -8.53
N LEU A 40 -10.84 -14.00 -9.42
CA LEU A 40 -11.67 -13.16 -10.29
C LEU A 40 -12.67 -13.96 -11.16
N CYS A 41 -12.33 -15.19 -11.54
CA CYS A 41 -13.27 -16.09 -12.23
C CYS A 41 -14.50 -16.44 -11.35
N THR A 42 -14.34 -16.53 -10.03
CA THR A 42 -15.46 -16.70 -9.10
C THR A 42 -16.33 -15.44 -9.06
N PHE A 43 -15.70 -14.27 -8.98
CA PHE A 43 -16.41 -12.97 -9.01
C PHE A 43 -17.17 -12.78 -10.31
N ALA A 44 -16.65 -13.25 -11.46
CA ALA A 44 -17.33 -13.18 -12.76
C ALA A 44 -18.70 -13.89 -12.79
N ALA A 45 -18.94 -14.85 -11.90
CA ALA A 45 -20.23 -15.51 -11.75
C ALA A 45 -21.23 -14.72 -10.88
N HIS A 46 -20.88 -13.53 -10.41
CA HIS A 46 -21.69 -12.70 -9.51
C HIS A 46 -22.34 -13.50 -8.37
N PRO A 47 -21.57 -14.15 -7.48
CA PRO A 47 -22.12 -14.97 -6.41
C PRO A 47 -22.72 -14.18 -5.26
N ALA A 48 -22.40 -12.90 -5.13
CA ALA A 48 -22.93 -12.01 -4.10
C ALA A 48 -23.54 -10.73 -4.71
N PRO A 49 -24.51 -10.10 -4.04
CA PRO A 49 -25.18 -8.88 -4.48
C PRO A 49 -24.24 -7.69 -4.66
N ILE A 50 -23.19 -7.58 -3.84
CA ILE A 50 -22.22 -6.51 -3.89
C ILE A 50 -20.82 -7.13 -3.89
N GLN A 51 -20.01 -6.73 -4.85
CA GLN A 51 -18.65 -7.24 -5.02
C GLN A 51 -17.64 -6.09 -4.99
N ILE A 52 -16.76 -6.11 -3.98
CA ILE A 52 -15.83 -5.02 -3.66
C ILE A 52 -14.40 -5.49 -3.84
N GLN A 53 -13.56 -4.66 -4.43
CA GLN A 53 -12.12 -4.81 -4.37
C GLN A 53 -11.53 -3.90 -3.31
N ALA A 54 -10.66 -4.44 -2.44
CA ALA A 54 -10.08 -3.67 -1.35
C ALA A 54 -8.69 -4.18 -0.94
N TRP A 55 -7.89 -3.32 -0.36
CA TRP A 55 -6.66 -3.51 0.44
C TRP A 55 -5.48 -4.21 -0.24
N GLY A 56 -5.62 -5.47 -0.65
CA GLY A 56 -4.47 -6.26 -1.13
C GLY A 56 -4.05 -5.94 -2.57
N TYR A 57 -4.91 -5.28 -3.33
CA TYR A 57 -4.65 -4.85 -4.70
C TYR A 57 -5.19 -3.44 -4.93
N VAL A 58 -4.29 -2.49 -5.13
CA VAL A 58 -4.61 -1.04 -5.16
C VAL A 58 -4.85 -0.49 -6.57
N LEU A 59 -5.25 -1.32 -7.51
CA LEU A 59 -5.69 -0.96 -8.85
C LEU A 59 -7.11 -1.44 -9.06
N GLY A 60 -7.91 -0.73 -9.82
CA GLY A 60 -9.15 -1.28 -10.35
C GLY A 60 -8.86 -2.50 -11.22
N THR A 61 -9.77 -3.44 -11.26
CA THR A 61 -9.68 -4.61 -12.15
C THR A 61 -10.24 -4.33 -13.53
N HIS A 62 -11.01 -3.26 -13.67
CA HIS A 62 -11.86 -2.97 -14.84
C HIS A 62 -12.81 -4.13 -15.19
N SER A 63 -12.99 -5.07 -14.26
CA SER A 63 -13.92 -6.19 -14.43
C SER A 63 -15.36 -5.73 -14.23
N PRO A 64 -16.29 -6.12 -15.11
CA PRO A 64 -17.72 -5.86 -14.88
C PRO A 64 -18.26 -6.60 -13.64
N ALA A 65 -17.47 -7.52 -13.09
CA ALA A 65 -17.83 -8.29 -11.92
C ALA A 65 -17.49 -7.60 -10.59
N ILE A 66 -16.76 -6.50 -10.61
CA ILE A 66 -16.43 -5.71 -9.42
C ILE A 66 -17.21 -4.40 -9.46
N ASP A 67 -18.07 -4.20 -8.47
CA ASP A 67 -18.95 -3.02 -8.40
C ASP A 67 -18.20 -1.81 -7.81
N VAL A 68 -17.37 -2.04 -6.81
CA VAL A 68 -16.76 -1.01 -5.97
C VAL A 68 -15.29 -1.29 -5.73
N VAL A 69 -14.49 -0.21 -5.72
CA VAL A 69 -13.10 -0.20 -5.23
C VAL A 69 -13.02 0.74 -4.03
N PHE A 70 -12.41 0.27 -2.94
CA PHE A 70 -12.09 1.12 -1.80
C PHE A 70 -10.75 1.82 -2.04
N ALA A 71 -10.74 3.15 -1.89
CA ALA A 71 -9.54 3.97 -2.01
C ALA A 71 -9.68 5.25 -1.18
N ASP A 72 -8.56 5.91 -0.90
CA ASP A 72 -8.57 7.25 -0.29
C ASP A 72 -8.45 8.37 -1.34
N PRO A 73 -8.69 9.64 -0.96
CA PRO A 73 -8.67 10.77 -1.91
C PRO A 73 -7.29 11.03 -2.55
N ILE A 74 -6.18 10.67 -1.87
CA ILE A 74 -4.82 10.85 -2.42
C ILE A 74 -4.56 9.82 -3.52
N VAL A 75 -5.02 8.59 -3.31
CA VAL A 75 -4.83 7.49 -4.26
C VAL A 75 -5.77 7.61 -5.45
N ALA A 76 -7.03 7.97 -5.22
CA ALA A 76 -8.07 8.06 -6.23
C ALA A 76 -8.46 9.52 -6.52
N THR A 77 -7.62 10.24 -7.27
CA THR A 77 -7.92 11.59 -7.74
C THR A 77 -9.10 11.58 -8.73
N PRO A 78 -9.74 12.75 -9.01
CA PRO A 78 -10.81 12.84 -10.01
C PRO A 78 -10.43 12.24 -11.38
N GLU A 79 -9.20 12.48 -11.84
CA GLU A 79 -8.68 11.98 -13.12
C GLU A 79 -8.53 10.45 -13.11
N ILE A 80 -8.11 9.88 -12.00
CA ILE A 80 -7.99 8.41 -11.81
C ILE A 80 -9.38 7.79 -11.77
N ARG A 81 -10.32 8.40 -11.03
CA ARG A 81 -11.71 7.93 -10.95
C ARG A 81 -12.37 7.87 -12.33
N ALA A 82 -12.12 8.87 -13.17
CA ALA A 82 -12.67 8.93 -14.53
C ALA A 82 -12.16 7.81 -15.45
N GLN A 83 -11.06 7.15 -15.09
CA GLN A 83 -10.48 6.03 -15.83
C GLN A 83 -10.97 4.66 -15.35
N LEU A 84 -11.57 4.56 -14.18
CA LEU A 84 -12.04 3.30 -13.61
C LEU A 84 -13.47 2.99 -14.06
N ARG A 85 -13.74 1.72 -14.25
CA ARG A 85 -15.10 1.22 -14.47
C ARG A 85 -15.86 1.11 -13.16
N GLU A 86 -15.18 0.63 -12.14
CA GLU A 86 -15.71 0.41 -10.81
C GLU A 86 -16.00 1.75 -10.12
N ARG A 87 -17.08 1.78 -9.33
CA ARG A 87 -17.33 2.92 -8.45
C ARG A 87 -16.30 2.98 -7.34
N ILE A 88 -15.69 4.14 -7.12
CA ILE A 88 -14.85 4.35 -5.94
C ILE A 88 -15.70 4.77 -4.75
N VAL A 89 -15.54 4.04 -3.65
CA VAL A 89 -16.02 4.45 -2.33
C VAL A 89 -14.81 4.90 -1.50
N GLU A 90 -14.85 6.13 -1.04
CA GLU A 90 -13.76 6.72 -0.28
C GLU A 90 -13.71 6.19 1.13
N LEU A 91 -12.53 5.73 1.51
CA LEU A 91 -12.13 5.50 2.90
C LEU A 91 -11.16 6.61 3.34
N PRO A 92 -11.04 6.86 4.64
CA PRO A 92 -10.17 7.94 5.14
C PRO A 92 -8.66 7.64 4.96
N SER A 93 -8.29 6.40 4.70
CA SER A 93 -6.96 5.93 4.31
C SER A 93 -7.10 4.70 3.42
N LEU A 94 -6.11 4.46 2.58
CA LEU A 94 -6.05 3.27 1.73
C LEU A 94 -6.02 1.96 2.55
N LEU A 95 -5.27 1.95 3.64
CA LEU A 95 -5.12 0.81 4.55
C LEU A 95 -5.31 1.25 6.01
N GLY A 96 -5.91 0.39 6.80
CA GLY A 96 -5.77 0.42 8.25
C GLY A 96 -4.47 -0.27 8.66
N TYR A 97 -3.85 0.20 9.74
CA TYR A 97 -2.64 -0.40 10.30
C TYR A 97 -2.75 -0.51 11.82
N MET A 98 -2.38 -1.67 12.33
CA MET A 98 -2.32 -1.92 13.77
C MET A 98 -0.85 -2.14 14.14
N PRO A 99 -0.26 -1.21 14.93
CA PRO A 99 1.11 -1.33 15.41
C PRO A 99 1.31 -2.60 16.24
N ARG A 100 2.52 -3.12 16.22
CA ARG A 100 2.91 -4.25 17.06
C ARG A 100 3.28 -3.79 18.46
N PRO A 101 2.58 -4.25 19.51
CA PRO A 101 2.85 -3.80 20.87
C PRO A 101 4.12 -4.40 21.49
N ASP A 102 4.66 -5.47 20.89
CA ASP A 102 5.83 -6.22 21.35
C ASP A 102 7.17 -5.67 20.85
N LEU A 103 7.13 -4.56 20.09
CA LEU A 103 8.34 -3.92 19.57
C LEU A 103 8.81 -2.76 20.47
N PRO A 104 10.13 -2.55 20.62
CA PRO A 104 10.66 -1.40 21.32
C PRO A 104 10.26 -0.10 20.59
N PRO A 105 10.28 1.06 21.27
CA PRO A 105 10.06 2.34 20.58
C PRO A 105 11.10 2.58 19.48
N PRO A 106 10.79 3.46 18.50
CA PRO A 106 11.76 3.86 17.49
C PRO A 106 13.07 4.35 18.12
N SER A 107 14.22 3.93 17.57
CA SER A 107 15.53 4.41 18.00
C SER A 107 15.71 5.88 17.59
N PRO A 108 16.62 6.66 18.22
CA PRO A 108 17.09 7.93 17.69
C PRO A 108 17.60 7.79 16.25
N LEU A 109 17.72 8.91 15.52
CA LEU A 109 18.17 8.90 14.12
C LEU A 109 19.60 8.33 14.03
N PRO A 110 19.81 7.16 13.38
CA PRO A 110 21.10 6.45 13.44
C PRO A 110 22.28 7.24 12.88
N CYS A 111 22.10 7.99 11.80
CA CYS A 111 23.22 8.73 11.18
C CYS A 111 23.83 9.81 12.08
N LEU A 112 23.15 10.23 13.15
CA LEU A 112 23.71 11.19 14.12
C LEU A 112 24.77 10.56 15.02
N THR A 113 24.69 9.25 15.25
CA THR A 113 25.63 8.48 16.09
C THR A 113 26.63 7.65 15.28
N GLU A 114 26.18 7.11 14.14
CA GLU A 114 27.00 6.23 13.30
C GLU A 114 27.81 6.99 12.24
N GLY A 115 27.55 8.28 12.06
CA GLY A 115 28.25 9.12 11.09
C GLY A 115 27.98 8.80 9.62
N ARG A 116 27.10 7.84 9.33
CA ARG A 116 26.78 7.36 8.00
C ARG A 116 25.26 7.26 7.81
N VAL A 117 24.77 7.79 6.68
CA VAL A 117 23.35 7.67 6.30
C VAL A 117 23.06 6.30 5.72
N VAL A 118 21.99 5.67 6.20
CA VAL A 118 21.47 4.38 5.73
C VAL A 118 20.10 4.58 5.13
N PHE A 119 20.00 4.43 3.82
CA PHE A 119 18.71 4.31 3.13
C PHE A 119 18.22 2.86 3.13
N SER A 120 16.92 2.65 3.09
CA SER A 120 16.34 1.32 2.89
C SER A 120 15.45 1.24 1.66
N VAL A 121 15.47 0.06 1.02
CA VAL A 121 14.50 -0.37 0.00
C VAL A 121 13.99 -1.74 0.43
N PHE A 122 12.99 -1.77 1.32
CA PHE A 122 12.39 -3.00 1.83
C PHE A 122 11.14 -3.36 0.99
N GLN A 123 11.34 -3.31 -0.32
CA GLN A 123 10.35 -3.62 -1.34
C GLN A 123 10.72 -4.92 -2.06
N ARG A 124 9.72 -5.55 -2.70
CA ARG A 124 9.97 -6.72 -3.55
C ARG A 124 10.88 -6.33 -4.71
N ALA A 125 11.83 -7.20 -5.05
CA ALA A 125 12.79 -6.98 -6.13
C ALA A 125 12.12 -6.73 -7.50
N MET A 126 10.94 -7.31 -7.74
CA MET A 126 10.16 -7.10 -8.96
C MET A 126 9.63 -5.67 -9.14
N LYS A 127 9.54 -4.89 -8.06
CA LYS A 127 9.14 -3.47 -8.11
C LYS A 127 10.28 -2.55 -8.54
N ILE A 128 11.53 -3.02 -8.48
CA ILE A 128 12.71 -2.22 -8.77
C ILE A 128 12.91 -2.11 -10.28
N SER A 129 12.64 -0.93 -10.82
CA SER A 129 12.88 -0.59 -12.22
C SER A 129 14.29 -0.02 -12.42
N PRO A 130 14.85 -0.03 -13.65
CA PRO A 130 16.09 0.68 -13.96
C PRO A 130 16.04 2.16 -13.57
N ALA A 131 14.90 2.83 -13.77
CA ALA A 131 14.71 4.22 -13.39
C ALA A 131 14.85 4.46 -11.88
N ASN A 132 14.38 3.53 -11.03
CA ASN A 132 14.62 3.63 -9.58
C ASN A 132 16.11 3.60 -9.25
N ILE A 133 16.87 2.72 -9.93
CA ILE A 133 18.31 2.61 -9.69
C ILE A 133 19.05 3.88 -10.13
N GLU A 134 18.67 4.48 -11.27
CA GLU A 134 19.20 5.77 -11.71
C GLU A 134 18.96 6.87 -10.65
N ASP A 135 17.75 6.96 -10.10
CA ASP A 135 17.40 7.92 -9.05
C ASP A 135 18.24 7.68 -7.78
N TRP A 136 18.39 6.43 -7.36
CA TRP A 136 19.17 6.06 -6.18
C TRP A 136 20.66 6.25 -6.37
N VAL A 137 21.20 6.03 -7.56
CA VAL A 137 22.60 6.39 -7.92
C VAL A 137 22.79 7.89 -7.80
N ALA A 138 21.86 8.70 -8.29
CA ALA A 138 21.92 10.16 -8.17
C ALA A 138 21.88 10.63 -6.70
N ILE A 139 21.08 9.97 -5.83
CA ILE A 139 21.06 10.22 -4.39
C ILE A 139 22.42 9.85 -3.77
N LEU A 140 22.95 8.66 -4.05
CA LEU A 140 24.25 8.21 -3.54
C LEU A 140 25.38 9.14 -3.95
N ALA A 141 25.36 9.65 -5.19
CA ALA A 141 26.36 10.61 -5.68
C ALA A 141 26.39 11.92 -4.86
N ARG A 142 25.24 12.35 -4.35
CA ARG A 142 25.08 13.62 -3.61
C ARG A 142 25.20 13.45 -2.10
N VAL A 143 25.15 12.21 -1.58
CA VAL A 143 25.29 11.90 -0.15
C VAL A 143 26.51 10.99 0.04
N PRO A 144 27.73 11.54 0.21
CA PRO A 144 28.94 10.74 0.42
C PRO A 144 28.78 9.75 1.58
N GLU A 145 29.46 8.60 1.48
CA GLU A 145 29.49 7.52 2.50
C GLU A 145 28.12 6.88 2.83
N SER A 146 27.00 7.35 2.27
CA SER A 146 25.71 6.70 2.46
C SER A 146 25.63 5.33 1.79
N ILE A 147 24.80 4.46 2.31
CA ILE A 147 24.53 3.14 1.72
C ILE A 147 23.03 2.93 1.52
N ILE A 148 22.67 2.00 0.62
CA ILE A 148 21.30 1.52 0.46
C ILE A 148 21.24 0.05 0.89
N ARG A 149 20.32 -0.28 1.80
CA ARG A 149 20.04 -1.64 2.24
C ARG A 149 18.78 -2.15 1.56
N PHE A 150 18.91 -3.29 0.91
CA PHE A 150 17.79 -4.04 0.33
C PHE A 150 17.44 -5.21 1.24
N LYS A 151 16.16 -5.43 1.48
CA LYS A 151 15.68 -6.57 2.27
C LYS A 151 14.38 -7.11 1.71
N GLY A 152 14.31 -8.43 1.56
CA GLY A 152 13.13 -9.15 1.08
C GLY A 152 13.46 -10.60 0.70
N GLY A 153 12.42 -11.43 0.64
CA GLY A 153 12.56 -12.86 0.36
C GLY A 153 12.89 -13.20 -1.10
N ASP A 154 12.76 -12.26 -2.02
CA ASP A 154 12.92 -12.45 -3.46
C ASP A 154 14.28 -11.94 -4.02
N TYR A 155 15.20 -11.51 -3.13
CA TYR A 155 16.57 -11.15 -3.48
C TYR A 155 17.47 -12.39 -3.58
N HIS A 156 17.18 -13.28 -4.53
CA HIS A 156 18.01 -14.43 -4.85
C HIS A 156 19.35 -14.00 -5.47
N PRO A 157 20.40 -14.86 -5.49
CA PRO A 157 21.74 -14.48 -5.98
C PRO A 157 21.74 -13.79 -7.35
N ALA A 158 21.01 -14.34 -8.34
CA ALA A 158 20.91 -13.74 -9.68
C ALA A 158 20.25 -12.33 -9.63
N THR A 159 19.22 -12.14 -8.82
CA THR A 159 18.55 -10.86 -8.63
C THR A 159 19.49 -9.83 -8.00
N ARG A 160 20.26 -10.23 -6.96
CA ARG A 160 21.25 -9.36 -6.31
C ARG A 160 22.34 -8.94 -7.30
N THR A 161 22.88 -9.88 -8.09
CA THR A 161 23.89 -9.57 -9.11
C THR A 161 23.34 -8.58 -10.13
N ARG A 162 22.16 -8.83 -10.68
CA ARG A 162 21.51 -7.94 -11.64
C ARG A 162 21.32 -6.52 -11.10
N ILE A 163 20.84 -6.40 -9.88
CA ILE A 163 20.63 -5.07 -9.25
C ILE A 163 21.99 -4.42 -9.00
N ALA A 164 22.96 -5.13 -8.42
CA ALA A 164 24.28 -4.61 -8.10
C ALA A 164 25.03 -4.11 -9.33
N ASP A 165 24.92 -4.82 -10.46
CA ASP A 165 25.56 -4.44 -11.73
C ASP A 165 25.00 -3.10 -12.27
N LEU A 166 23.70 -2.84 -12.08
CA LEU A 166 23.07 -1.59 -12.48
C LEU A 166 23.52 -0.38 -11.64
N PHE A 167 24.03 -0.59 -10.43
CA PHE A 167 24.63 0.49 -9.61
C PHE A 167 26.02 0.91 -10.07
N GLY A 168 26.69 0.14 -10.92
CA GLY A 168 28.00 0.48 -11.49
C GLY A 168 29.05 0.80 -10.41
N ALA A 169 29.60 1.99 -10.46
CA ALA A 169 30.63 2.44 -9.50
C ALA A 169 30.13 2.50 -8.03
N TYR A 170 28.82 2.52 -7.81
CA TYR A 170 28.20 2.55 -6.46
C TYR A 170 27.87 1.16 -5.92
N ARG A 171 28.28 0.08 -6.60
CA ARG A 171 28.02 -1.30 -6.19
C ARG A 171 28.47 -1.61 -4.76
N SER A 172 29.57 -1.05 -4.30
CA SER A 172 30.10 -1.22 -2.94
C SER A 172 29.26 -0.52 -1.86
N ARG A 173 28.34 0.34 -2.27
CA ARG A 173 27.48 1.14 -1.38
C ARG A 173 26.05 0.57 -1.27
N ILE A 174 25.85 -0.66 -1.70
CA ILE A 174 24.57 -1.37 -1.54
C ILE A 174 24.80 -2.69 -0.78
N THR A 175 23.82 -3.06 0.03
CA THR A 175 23.82 -4.33 0.75
C THR A 175 22.48 -5.04 0.57
N PHE A 176 22.51 -6.38 0.64
CA PHE A 176 21.32 -7.22 0.57
C PHE A 176 21.22 -8.06 1.82
N ASP A 177 20.15 -7.84 2.57
CA ASP A 177 19.86 -8.58 3.77
C ASP A 177 18.90 -9.74 3.49
N TYR A 178 18.98 -10.78 4.30
CA TYR A 178 18.12 -11.95 4.14
C TYR A 178 16.73 -11.68 4.71
N ASN A 179 15.77 -12.46 4.22
CA ASN A 179 14.46 -12.50 4.84
C ASN A 179 14.58 -13.11 6.25
N THR A 180 13.91 -12.49 7.19
CA THR A 180 13.82 -12.91 8.59
C THR A 180 12.35 -13.09 8.94
N ASP A 181 12.05 -13.56 10.15
CA ASP A 181 10.69 -13.47 10.65
C ASP A 181 10.23 -11.99 10.74
N HIS A 182 8.93 -11.78 10.91
CA HIS A 182 8.37 -10.43 10.87
C HIS A 182 8.83 -9.56 12.04
N HIS A 183 9.06 -10.12 13.23
CA HIS A 183 9.55 -9.37 14.38
C HIS A 183 10.97 -8.84 14.12
N GLU A 184 11.89 -9.70 13.70
CA GLU A 184 13.23 -9.30 13.29
C GLU A 184 13.20 -8.28 12.14
N HIS A 185 12.33 -8.50 11.12
CA HIS A 185 12.18 -7.55 10.02
C HIS A 185 11.87 -6.14 10.53
N MET A 186 10.97 -6.02 11.48
CA MET A 186 10.62 -4.73 12.07
C MET A 186 11.79 -4.09 12.84
N LEU A 187 12.64 -4.88 13.50
CA LEU A 187 13.83 -4.36 14.20
C LEU A 187 14.90 -3.80 13.26
N TRP A 188 14.96 -4.26 12.01
CA TRP A 188 15.90 -3.75 11.02
C TRP A 188 15.75 -2.25 10.73
N TYR A 189 14.54 -1.71 10.86
CA TYR A 189 14.30 -0.27 10.70
C TYR A 189 15.02 0.59 11.74
N GLN A 190 15.47 0.02 12.87
CA GLN A 190 16.24 0.78 13.87
C GLN A 190 17.56 1.31 13.33
N ASN A 191 18.12 0.66 12.31
CA ASN A 191 19.38 1.00 11.66
C ASN A 191 19.19 1.67 10.29
N VAL A 192 18.05 2.30 10.07
CA VAL A 192 17.69 2.99 8.81
C VAL A 192 17.31 4.41 9.11
N ASP A 193 17.80 5.35 8.34
CA ASP A 193 17.48 6.77 8.48
C ASP A 193 16.26 7.17 7.65
N LEU A 194 16.19 6.71 6.40
CA LEU A 194 15.18 7.11 5.43
C LEU A 194 14.87 5.96 4.47
N ALA A 195 13.60 5.70 4.20
CA ALA A 195 13.20 4.72 3.20
C ALA A 195 13.04 5.38 1.82
N LEU A 196 13.45 4.66 0.77
CA LEU A 196 13.29 5.06 -0.62
C LEU A 196 12.22 4.18 -1.27
N ASP A 197 11.16 4.81 -1.74
CA ASP A 197 10.06 4.12 -2.39
C ASP A 197 10.38 3.74 -3.84
N THR A 198 9.65 2.77 -4.36
CA THR A 198 9.76 2.29 -5.74
C THR A 198 8.70 2.91 -6.64
N SER A 199 9.01 3.06 -7.92
CA SER A 199 8.09 3.50 -8.97
C SER A 199 8.26 2.59 -10.20
N PRO A 200 7.16 2.20 -10.90
CA PRO A 200 5.78 2.71 -10.78
C PRO A 200 4.94 2.07 -9.66
N GLN A 201 5.41 1.10 -8.92
CA GLN A 201 4.64 0.48 -7.83
C GLN A 201 5.17 0.92 -6.47
N ALA A 202 4.43 1.81 -5.82
CA ALA A 202 4.74 2.31 -4.49
C ALA A 202 4.58 1.25 -3.39
N GLY A 203 5.11 1.54 -2.21
CA GLY A 203 4.94 0.74 -1.00
C GLY A 203 3.49 0.74 -0.50
N GLY A 204 3.12 -0.33 0.17
CA GLY A 204 1.86 -0.46 0.89
C GLY A 204 2.13 -0.66 2.38
N VAL A 205 1.95 -1.89 2.85
CA VAL A 205 2.21 -2.26 4.26
C VAL A 205 3.64 -1.92 4.68
N SER A 206 4.64 -2.15 3.83
CA SER A 206 6.04 -1.83 4.14
C SER A 206 6.28 -0.34 4.46
N THR A 207 5.50 0.58 3.87
CA THR A 207 5.57 2.01 4.21
C THR A 207 4.96 2.29 5.58
N LEU A 208 3.87 1.63 5.93
CA LEU A 208 3.25 1.73 7.27
C LEU A 208 4.15 1.11 8.35
N GLU A 209 4.80 -0.01 8.04
CA GLU A 209 5.81 -0.63 8.92
C GLU A 209 7.00 0.29 9.16
N ALA A 210 7.50 0.94 8.09
CA ALA A 210 8.57 1.94 8.21
C ALA A 210 8.14 3.09 9.14
N LEU A 211 6.94 3.65 8.94
CA LEU A 211 6.40 4.71 9.81
C LEU A 211 6.22 4.26 11.26
N ASP A 212 5.74 3.03 11.49
CA ASP A 212 5.63 2.45 12.84
C ASP A 212 6.99 2.35 13.54
N ARG A 213 8.06 2.20 12.76
CA ARG A 213 9.44 2.17 13.25
C ARG A 213 10.15 3.53 13.18
N GLY A 214 9.40 4.60 12.94
CA GLY A 214 9.94 5.96 12.90
C GLY A 214 10.71 6.29 11.63
N VAL A 215 10.60 5.50 10.55
CA VAL A 215 11.32 5.73 9.29
C VAL A 215 10.40 6.34 8.25
N PRO A 216 10.56 7.64 7.92
CA PRO A 216 9.83 8.25 6.82
C PRO A 216 10.23 7.65 5.48
N THR A 217 9.33 7.75 4.50
CA THR A 217 9.56 7.21 3.16
C THR A 217 9.47 8.32 2.12
N ILE A 218 10.54 8.56 1.37
CA ILE A 218 10.48 9.42 0.18
C ILE A 218 9.74 8.68 -0.92
N THR A 219 8.73 9.31 -1.50
CA THR A 219 7.91 8.74 -2.55
C THR A 219 7.57 9.76 -3.63
N TRP A 220 7.27 9.28 -4.83
CA TRP A 220 6.84 10.10 -5.95
C TRP A 220 5.38 9.78 -6.32
N LEU A 221 4.49 10.81 -6.29
CA LEU A 221 3.10 10.70 -6.72
C LEU A 221 3.02 10.69 -8.25
N GLY A 222 2.91 9.51 -8.82
CA GLY A 222 2.66 9.34 -10.25
C GLY A 222 1.17 9.42 -10.62
N PRO A 223 0.86 9.29 -11.93
CA PRO A 223 -0.50 9.43 -12.46
C PRO A 223 -1.41 8.22 -12.22
N ARG A 224 -0.93 7.12 -11.66
CA ARG A 224 -1.69 5.88 -11.46
C ARG A 224 -1.89 5.60 -9.97
N MET A 225 -3.01 4.96 -9.61
CA MET A 225 -3.31 4.56 -8.23
C MET A 225 -2.14 3.87 -7.53
N ILE A 226 -1.53 2.89 -8.19
CA ILE A 226 -0.43 2.08 -7.65
C ILE A 226 0.84 2.89 -7.30
N GLN A 227 0.98 4.10 -7.82
CA GLN A 227 2.11 4.99 -7.58
C GLN A 227 1.88 5.94 -6.38
N ARG A 228 0.75 5.81 -5.68
CA ARG A 228 0.28 6.87 -4.78
C ARG A 228 0.11 6.41 -3.33
N SER A 229 0.19 5.11 -3.06
CA SER A 229 -0.07 4.56 -1.71
C SER A 229 0.87 5.11 -0.63
N SER A 230 2.18 5.13 -0.87
CA SER A 230 3.13 5.70 0.10
C SER A 230 2.90 7.20 0.31
N GLY A 231 2.54 7.94 -0.75
CA GLY A 231 2.20 9.36 -0.65
C GLY A 231 0.95 9.61 0.20
N SER A 232 -0.05 8.74 0.11
CA SER A 232 -1.21 8.76 1.01
C SER A 232 -0.79 8.64 2.47
N PHE A 233 0.07 7.66 2.79
CA PHE A 233 0.51 7.44 4.17
C PHE A 233 1.41 8.57 4.70
N MET A 234 2.28 9.15 3.87
CA MET A 234 3.06 10.33 4.26
C MET A 234 2.17 11.54 4.52
N THR A 235 1.11 11.72 3.72
CA THR A 235 0.11 12.77 3.94
C THR A 235 -0.67 12.55 5.23
N LEU A 236 -1.05 11.31 5.53
CA LEU A 236 -1.76 10.92 6.74
C LEU A 236 -1.03 11.34 8.03
N VAL A 237 0.30 11.20 8.06
CA VAL A 237 1.13 11.56 9.22
C VAL A 237 1.67 12.99 9.18
N GLY A 238 1.29 13.78 8.17
CA GLY A 238 1.70 15.18 8.02
C GLY A 238 3.14 15.37 7.58
N PHE A 239 3.68 14.44 6.78
CA PHE A 239 5.03 14.49 6.20
C PHE A 239 5.02 14.70 4.68
N ALA A 240 3.89 15.14 4.11
CA ALA A 240 3.76 15.28 2.67
C ALA A 240 4.74 16.31 2.08
N GLU A 241 4.96 17.42 2.77
CA GLU A 241 5.86 18.48 2.30
C GLU A 241 7.29 17.97 2.11
N GLU A 242 7.79 17.17 3.04
CA GLU A 242 9.15 16.67 3.02
C GLU A 242 9.32 15.39 2.20
N CYS A 243 8.31 14.52 2.18
CA CYS A 243 8.46 13.16 1.68
C CYS A 243 7.77 12.89 0.34
N VAL A 244 6.77 13.70 -0.04
CA VAL A 244 6.01 13.47 -1.26
C VAL A 244 6.52 14.37 -2.39
N ALA A 245 7.01 13.74 -3.45
CA ALA A 245 7.52 14.41 -4.64
C ALA A 245 6.50 14.32 -5.80
N HIS A 246 6.54 15.30 -6.70
CA HIS A 246 5.71 15.37 -7.91
C HIS A 246 6.53 15.19 -9.19
N SER A 247 7.85 15.00 -9.06
CA SER A 247 8.76 14.66 -10.16
C SER A 247 9.92 13.80 -9.66
N ARG A 248 10.62 13.12 -10.59
CA ARG A 248 11.84 12.36 -10.27
C ARG A 248 12.92 13.24 -9.66
N GLN A 249 13.09 14.45 -10.18
CA GLN A 249 14.09 15.39 -9.65
C GLN A 249 13.76 15.80 -8.21
N GLU A 250 12.50 16.13 -7.95
CA GLU A 250 12.05 16.48 -6.60
C GLU A 250 12.21 15.32 -5.61
N TYR A 251 11.98 14.07 -6.05
CA TYR A 251 12.22 12.86 -5.25
C TYR A 251 13.69 12.76 -4.82
N ILE A 252 14.62 12.97 -5.74
CA ILE A 252 16.06 12.97 -5.45
C ILE A 252 16.41 14.14 -4.51
N ASP A 253 15.93 15.34 -4.79
CA ASP A 253 16.25 16.55 -4.02
C ASP A 253 15.74 16.44 -2.57
N LYS A 254 14.52 15.96 -2.35
CA LYS A 254 13.94 15.74 -1.02
C LYS A 254 14.70 14.67 -0.24
N ALA A 255 15.05 13.55 -0.88
CA ALA A 255 15.86 12.51 -0.24
C ALA A 255 17.20 13.03 0.24
N VAL A 256 17.89 13.80 -0.60
CA VAL A 256 19.19 14.40 -0.26
C VAL A 256 19.04 15.45 0.83
N ALA A 257 18.07 16.36 0.70
CA ALA A 257 17.88 17.46 1.65
C ALA A 257 17.61 16.94 3.07
N LEU A 258 16.74 15.93 3.23
CA LEU A 258 16.42 15.39 4.55
C LEU A 258 17.63 14.80 5.28
N VAL A 259 18.55 14.17 4.57
CA VAL A 259 19.71 13.53 5.19
C VAL A 259 20.97 14.43 5.22
N THR A 260 20.90 15.64 4.66
CA THR A 260 22.02 16.59 4.66
C THR A 260 21.70 17.88 5.39
N THR A 261 20.88 18.74 4.81
CA THR A 261 20.55 20.07 5.32
C THR A 261 19.42 20.09 6.35
N ASN A 262 18.53 19.09 6.34
CA ASN A 262 17.31 19.04 7.14
C ASN A 262 17.31 17.87 8.14
N ARG A 263 18.50 17.50 8.66
CA ARG A 263 18.63 16.35 9.59
C ARG A 263 17.83 16.51 10.89
N ASP A 264 17.74 17.72 11.41
CA ASP A 264 16.94 17.99 12.60
C ASP A 264 15.47 17.71 12.35
N ARG A 265 14.97 18.07 11.16
CA ARG A 265 13.61 17.75 10.75
C ARG A 265 13.40 16.24 10.57
N LEU A 266 14.38 15.54 9.99
CA LEU A 266 14.33 14.08 9.87
C LEU A 266 14.31 13.40 11.26
N ALA A 267 15.09 13.90 12.21
CA ALA A 267 15.10 13.42 13.59
C ALA A 267 13.75 13.65 14.29
N GLU A 268 13.13 14.82 14.10
CA GLU A 268 11.77 15.10 14.60
C GLU A 268 10.73 14.17 13.97
N MET A 269 10.79 13.99 12.66
CA MET A 269 9.89 13.07 11.94
C MET A 269 10.04 11.66 12.50
N ARG A 270 11.27 11.17 12.69
CA ARG A 270 11.52 9.84 13.29
C ARG A 270 10.93 9.69 14.68
N ALA A 271 11.12 10.69 15.52
CA ALA A 271 10.63 10.68 16.91
C ALA A 271 9.09 10.71 16.98
N THR A 272 8.42 11.26 15.97
CA THR A 272 6.97 11.50 16.01
C THR A 272 6.15 10.60 15.09
N ALA A 273 6.75 9.93 14.10
CA ALA A 273 6.05 9.16 13.06
C ALA A 273 5.08 8.12 13.63
N GLN A 274 5.57 7.26 14.53
CA GLN A 274 4.76 6.22 15.17
C GLN A 274 3.56 6.82 15.92
N GLN A 275 3.82 7.84 16.73
CA GLN A 275 2.76 8.50 17.52
C GLN A 275 1.74 9.21 16.62
N ARG A 276 2.19 9.88 15.56
CA ARG A 276 1.30 10.53 14.57
C ARG A 276 0.41 9.52 13.88
N MET A 277 0.96 8.37 13.50
CA MET A 277 0.19 7.29 12.89
C MET A 277 -0.83 6.70 13.87
N GLN A 278 -0.40 6.32 15.08
CA GLN A 278 -1.27 5.71 16.10
C GLN A 278 -2.36 6.66 16.61
N ASN A 279 -2.06 7.94 16.75
CA ASN A 279 -3.00 8.95 17.23
C ASN A 279 -3.82 9.61 16.11
N SER A 280 -3.55 9.26 14.84
CA SER A 280 -4.36 9.75 13.74
C SER A 280 -5.84 9.41 13.96
N PRO A 281 -6.75 10.40 13.96
CA PRO A 281 -8.20 10.13 13.98
C PRO A 281 -8.64 9.21 12.84
N ILE A 282 -7.95 9.29 11.72
CA ILE A 282 -8.18 8.46 10.53
C ILE A 282 -7.90 6.99 10.84
N MET A 283 -6.77 6.67 11.46
CA MET A 283 -6.44 5.28 11.83
C MET A 283 -7.36 4.76 12.92
N LYS A 284 -7.66 5.57 13.93
CA LYS A 284 -8.59 5.19 15.01
C LYS A 284 -10.02 4.94 14.53
N GLY A 285 -10.49 5.73 13.56
CA GLY A 285 -11.83 5.62 12.97
C GLY A 285 -11.92 4.70 11.73
N TYR A 286 -10.84 4.05 11.34
CA TYR A 286 -10.77 3.32 10.08
C TYR A 286 -11.79 2.17 9.99
N VAL A 287 -11.87 1.33 11.02
CA VAL A 287 -12.83 0.20 11.07
C VAL A 287 -14.27 0.72 11.00
N GLU A 288 -14.59 1.77 11.75
CA GLU A 288 -15.91 2.38 11.71
C GLU A 288 -16.26 2.95 10.34
N ALA A 289 -15.27 3.52 9.62
CA ALA A 289 -15.47 4.01 8.27
C ALA A 289 -15.75 2.86 7.28
N VAL A 290 -15.05 1.74 7.40
CA VAL A 290 -15.31 0.53 6.59
C VAL A 290 -16.71 -0.03 6.88
N GLU A 291 -17.11 -0.13 8.15
CA GLU A 291 -18.46 -0.57 8.52
C GLU A 291 -19.55 0.35 7.95
N LYS A 292 -19.35 1.66 8.02
CA LYS A 292 -20.27 2.64 7.43
C LYS A 292 -20.37 2.47 5.91
N ALA A 293 -19.25 2.24 5.22
CA ALA A 293 -19.22 2.00 3.79
C ALA A 293 -20.01 0.73 3.42
N TYR A 294 -19.82 -0.39 4.14
CA TYR A 294 -20.59 -1.61 3.92
C TYR A 294 -22.09 -1.39 4.12
N ARG A 295 -22.49 -0.73 5.22
CA ARG A 295 -23.91 -0.44 5.49
C ARG A 295 -24.53 0.50 4.47
N MET A 296 -23.77 1.47 3.99
CA MET A 296 -24.22 2.39 2.91
C MET A 296 -24.50 1.59 1.63
N LEU A 297 -23.54 0.81 1.17
CA LEU A 297 -23.65 0.01 -0.05
C LEU A 297 -24.81 -0.98 0.03
N TRP A 298 -24.99 -1.65 1.16
CA TRP A 298 -26.10 -2.58 1.36
C TRP A 298 -27.46 -1.89 1.31
N ARG A 299 -27.61 -0.74 1.95
CA ARG A 299 -28.85 0.04 1.91
C ARG A 299 -29.19 0.51 0.49
N GLU A 300 -28.20 0.99 -0.25
CA GLU A 300 -28.37 1.39 -1.66
C GLU A 300 -28.82 0.21 -2.52
N TYR A 301 -28.24 -0.97 -2.34
CA TYR A 301 -28.63 -2.18 -3.03
C TYR A 301 -30.10 -2.55 -2.71
N CYS A 302 -30.49 -2.63 -1.45
CA CYS A 302 -31.87 -2.93 -1.04
C CYS A 302 -32.88 -1.92 -1.62
N GLN A 303 -32.53 -0.63 -1.65
CA GLN A 303 -33.38 0.38 -2.25
C GLN A 303 -33.55 0.18 -3.76
N SER A 304 -32.50 -0.21 -4.46
CA SER A 304 -32.55 -0.47 -5.91
C SER A 304 -33.43 -1.68 -6.26
N VAL A 305 -33.35 -2.77 -5.48
CA VAL A 305 -34.20 -3.96 -5.66
C VAL A 305 -35.67 -3.60 -5.45
N ASN A 306 -36.00 -2.97 -4.32
CA ASN A 306 -37.38 -2.54 -4.02
C ASN A 306 -37.96 -1.59 -5.09
N ALA A 307 -37.16 -0.72 -5.68
CA ALA A 307 -37.59 0.18 -6.75
C ALA A 307 -37.88 -0.59 -8.05
N THR A 308 -37.10 -1.62 -8.33
CA THR A 308 -37.28 -2.48 -9.52
C THR A 308 -38.56 -3.33 -9.41
N GLU A 309 -38.81 -3.94 -8.26
CA GLU A 309 -40.01 -4.72 -7.97
C GLU A 309 -41.29 -3.86 -8.11
N LYS A 310 -41.32 -2.66 -7.54
CA LYS A 310 -42.45 -1.73 -7.66
C LYS A 310 -42.73 -1.33 -9.11
N ARG A 311 -41.72 -1.17 -9.95
CA ARG A 311 -41.90 -0.87 -11.39
C ARG A 311 -42.47 -2.05 -12.16
N GLN A 312 -42.06 -3.27 -11.83
CA GLN A 312 -42.62 -4.50 -12.46
C GLN A 312 -44.09 -4.70 -12.10
N ASP A 313 -44.45 -4.54 -10.82
CA ASP A 313 -45.82 -4.62 -10.34
C ASP A 313 -46.73 -3.55 -10.97
N SER A 314 -46.23 -2.34 -11.19
CA SER A 314 -46.98 -1.27 -11.83
C SER A 314 -47.24 -1.55 -13.32
N ASN A 315 -46.24 -2.12 -14.02
CA ASN A 315 -46.38 -2.49 -15.44
C ASN A 315 -47.35 -3.70 -15.64
N THR A 316 -47.36 -4.65 -14.70
CA THR A 316 -48.26 -5.83 -14.75
C THR A 316 -49.70 -5.43 -14.49
N LYS A 317 -49.98 -4.35 -13.76
CA LYS A 317 -51.33 -3.82 -13.51
C LYS A 317 -51.88 -2.96 -14.65
N LEU A 318 -51.04 -2.58 -15.61
CA LEU A 318 -51.45 -1.79 -16.79
C LEU A 318 -51.67 -2.62 -18.06
N MET A 319 -51.42 -3.92 -18.01
CA MET A 319 -51.76 -4.92 -19.03
C MET A 319 -53.02 -5.68 -18.61
#